data_99153bb0b73719bd0dc4061fb681b3c6
#
_entry.id   99153bb0b73719bd0dc4061fb681b3c6
#
_cell.length_a   1.000
_cell.length_b   1.000
_cell.length_c   1.000
_cell.angle_alpha   90.00
_cell.angle_beta   90.00
_cell.angle_gamma   90.00
#
_symmetry.space_group_name_H-M   'P 1'
#
loop_
_entity.id
_entity.type
_entity.pdbx_description
1 polymer ?
#
loop_
_entity_poly.entity_id
_entity_poly.type
_entity_poly.pdbx_seq_one_letter_code
_entity_poly.pdbx_strand_id
1 'polypeptide(L)'
;MSFLMARPEILDAASRELHGINAAVQENNSALAVATMAVAPAAADAVSILTAARFSQHGQLFQEISAQAAAVREQLATTLGISASSYAATELANAAAVG
;
A
#
# COMPACT_ATOMS: atom_id res chain seq x y z
N MET A 1 -24.90 6.47 27.69
CA MET A 1 -25.15 5.49 26.61
C MET A 1 -24.26 5.79 25.45
N SER A 2 -23.55 4.82 24.93
CA SER A 2 -22.72 4.97 23.75
C SER A 2 -23.41 4.40 22.54
N PHE A 3 -23.42 5.14 21.45
CA PHE A 3 -23.90 4.69 20.16
C PHE A 3 -22.76 4.20 19.26
N LEU A 4 -21.53 4.25 19.76
CA LEU A 4 -20.38 3.76 19.05
C LEU A 4 -20.26 2.25 19.25
N MET A 5 -20.33 1.52 18.15
CA MET A 5 -20.05 0.10 18.14
C MET A 5 -18.79 -0.14 17.33
N ALA A 6 -17.77 -0.61 18.00
CA ALA A 6 -16.58 -1.10 17.32
C ALA A 6 -16.81 -2.54 16.88
N ARG A 7 -16.43 -2.85 15.64
CA ARG A 7 -16.47 -4.21 15.11
C ARG A 7 -15.06 -4.66 14.79
N PRO A 8 -14.37 -5.25 15.77
CA PRO A 8 -12.97 -5.66 15.59
C PRO A 8 -12.77 -6.63 14.43
N GLU A 9 -13.73 -7.51 14.21
CA GLU A 9 -13.67 -8.49 13.11
C GLU A 9 -13.72 -7.82 11.74
N ILE A 10 -14.41 -6.68 11.59
CA ILE A 10 -14.46 -5.92 10.34
C ILE A 10 -13.13 -5.16 10.14
N LEU A 11 -12.59 -4.57 11.19
CA LEU A 11 -11.29 -3.90 11.15
C LEU A 11 -10.17 -4.88 10.80
N ASP A 12 -10.20 -6.08 11.38
CA ASP A 12 -9.23 -7.12 11.08
C ASP A 12 -9.33 -7.60 9.63
N ALA A 13 -10.54 -7.79 9.14
CA ALA A 13 -10.78 -8.15 7.74
C ALA A 13 -10.28 -7.05 6.79
N ALA A 14 -10.54 -5.77 7.10
CA ALA A 14 -10.05 -4.64 6.33
C ALA A 14 -8.53 -4.57 6.33
N SER A 15 -7.89 -4.84 7.46
CA SER A 15 -6.42 -4.92 7.56
C SER A 15 -5.86 -5.99 6.62
N ARG A 16 -6.44 -7.18 6.63
CA ARG A 16 -6.01 -8.28 5.74
C ARG A 16 -6.23 -7.95 4.27
N GLU A 17 -7.35 -7.33 3.94
CA GLU A 17 -7.63 -6.89 2.56
C GLU A 17 -6.62 -5.85 2.10
N LEU A 18 -6.27 -4.88 2.94
CA LEU A 18 -5.27 -3.87 2.61
C LEU A 18 -3.89 -4.48 2.40
N HIS A 19 -3.49 -5.45 3.22
CA HIS A 19 -2.23 -6.19 3.00
C HIS A 19 -2.23 -6.88 1.63
N GLY A 20 -3.33 -7.51 1.26
CA GLY A 20 -3.48 -8.19 -0.03
C GLY A 20 -3.45 -7.22 -1.20
N ILE A 21 -4.15 -6.09 -1.11
CA ILE A 21 -4.14 -5.05 -2.14
C ILE A 21 -2.74 -4.46 -2.30
N ASN A 22 -2.07 -4.17 -1.19
CA ASN A 22 -0.71 -3.63 -1.21
C ASN A 22 0.26 -4.59 -1.89
N ALA A 23 0.18 -5.88 -1.57
CA ALA A 23 1.01 -6.91 -2.21
C ALA A 23 0.76 -6.97 -3.72
N ALA A 24 -0.51 -6.90 -4.16
CA ALA A 24 -0.87 -6.92 -5.58
C ALA A 24 -0.35 -5.68 -6.31
N VAL A 25 -0.46 -4.50 -5.70
CA VAL A 25 0.07 -3.24 -6.28
C VAL A 25 1.59 -3.31 -6.40
N GLN A 26 2.29 -3.79 -5.39
CA GLN A 26 3.75 -3.96 -5.42
C GLN A 26 4.18 -4.93 -6.52
N GLU A 27 3.47 -6.04 -6.66
CA GLU A 27 3.75 -7.04 -7.69
C GLU A 27 3.57 -6.43 -9.09
N ASN A 28 2.48 -5.71 -9.33
CA ASN A 28 2.23 -5.06 -10.60
C ASN A 28 3.29 -3.99 -10.91
N ASN A 29 3.67 -3.18 -9.93
CA ASN A 29 4.69 -2.16 -10.09
C ASN A 29 6.07 -2.77 -10.40
N SER A 30 6.41 -3.87 -9.73
CA SER A 30 7.67 -4.60 -10.00
C SER A 30 7.68 -5.19 -11.40
N ALA A 31 6.56 -5.73 -11.86
CA ALA A 31 6.45 -6.29 -13.21
C ALA A 31 6.64 -5.22 -14.30
N LEU A 32 6.27 -3.97 -14.02
CA LEU A 32 6.40 -2.85 -14.96
C LEU A 32 7.75 -2.12 -14.86
N ALA A 33 8.57 -2.43 -13.86
CA ALA A 33 9.77 -1.68 -13.56
C ALA A 33 10.74 -1.63 -14.74
N VAL A 34 11.03 -2.77 -15.37
CA VAL A 34 11.96 -2.82 -16.51
C VAL A 34 11.44 -1.99 -17.67
N ALA A 35 10.16 -2.13 -18.02
CA ALA A 35 9.57 -1.41 -19.14
C ALA A 35 9.53 0.10 -18.91
N THR A 36 9.33 0.55 -17.68
CA THR A 36 9.22 1.99 -17.36
C THR A 36 10.56 2.66 -17.09
N MET A 37 11.56 1.89 -16.63
CA MET A 37 12.88 2.42 -16.27
C MET A 37 13.91 2.30 -17.40
N ALA A 38 13.68 1.42 -18.38
CA ALA A 38 14.61 1.15 -19.48
C ALA A 38 13.92 1.38 -20.82
N VAL A 39 13.44 2.60 -21.06
CA VAL A 39 12.78 2.95 -22.31
C VAL A 39 13.81 3.10 -23.41
N ALA A 40 13.63 2.32 -24.49
CA ALA A 40 14.50 2.40 -25.66
C ALA A 40 14.14 3.63 -26.53
N PRO A 41 15.13 4.36 -27.08
CA PRO A 41 14.84 5.47 -27.98
C PRO A 41 14.19 4.97 -29.28
N ALA A 42 13.25 5.76 -29.81
CA ALA A 42 12.54 5.44 -31.05
C ALA A 42 13.45 5.51 -32.28
N ALA A 43 14.49 6.34 -32.22
CA ALA A 43 15.47 6.53 -33.26
C ALA A 43 16.82 6.92 -32.66
N ALA A 44 17.87 6.92 -33.46
CA ALA A 44 19.24 7.23 -33.02
C ALA A 44 19.54 8.74 -33.05
N ASP A 45 18.53 9.61 -33.10
CA ASP A 45 18.73 11.06 -33.08
C ASP A 45 18.72 11.57 -31.62
N ALA A 46 19.26 12.78 -31.45
CA ALA A 46 19.41 13.42 -30.13
C ALA A 46 18.08 13.62 -29.39
N VAL A 47 17.01 13.94 -30.12
CA VAL A 47 15.69 14.18 -29.53
C VAL A 47 15.10 12.88 -29.01
N SER A 48 15.16 11.80 -29.78
CA SER A 48 14.67 10.48 -29.37
C SER A 48 15.44 9.95 -28.18
N ILE A 49 16.76 10.11 -28.14
CA ILE A 49 17.63 9.69 -27.04
C ILE A 49 17.27 10.48 -25.78
N LEU A 50 17.12 11.80 -25.87
CA LEU A 50 16.75 12.65 -24.74
C LEU A 50 15.35 12.32 -24.21
N THR A 51 14.40 12.09 -25.12
CA THR A 51 13.03 11.73 -24.75
C THR A 51 12.99 10.42 -24.01
N ALA A 52 13.69 9.39 -24.51
CA ALA A 52 13.80 8.09 -23.84
C ALA A 52 14.43 8.23 -22.45
N ALA A 53 15.50 9.03 -22.31
CA ALA A 53 16.15 9.30 -21.05
C ALA A 53 15.20 9.95 -20.04
N ARG A 54 14.39 10.91 -20.48
CA ARG A 54 13.39 11.58 -19.64
C ARG A 54 12.31 10.61 -19.15
N PHE A 55 11.79 9.78 -20.05
CA PHE A 55 10.81 8.76 -19.66
C PHE A 55 11.41 7.76 -18.66
N SER A 56 12.65 7.34 -18.87
CA SER A 56 13.33 6.43 -17.93
C SER A 56 13.53 7.06 -16.56
N GLN A 57 13.89 8.36 -16.51
CA GLN A 57 14.01 9.09 -15.24
C GLN A 57 12.67 9.18 -14.51
N HIS A 58 11.60 9.48 -15.23
CA HIS A 58 10.25 9.49 -14.65
C HIS A 58 9.83 8.10 -14.17
N GLY A 59 10.18 7.05 -14.90
CA GLY A 59 9.93 5.67 -14.49
C GLY A 59 10.65 5.30 -13.20
N GLN A 60 11.92 5.71 -13.06
CA GLN A 60 12.69 5.52 -11.83
C GLN A 60 12.04 6.24 -10.64
N LEU A 61 11.66 7.49 -10.85
CA LEU A 61 11.00 8.29 -9.81
C LEU A 61 9.65 7.68 -9.41
N PHE A 62 8.90 7.19 -10.38
CA PHE A 62 7.66 6.46 -10.12
C PHE A 62 7.91 5.24 -9.24
N GLN A 63 8.94 4.45 -9.52
CA GLN A 63 9.26 3.26 -8.73
C GLN A 63 9.64 3.64 -7.29
N GLU A 64 10.41 4.71 -7.09
CA GLU A 64 10.78 5.20 -5.76
C GLU A 64 9.56 5.66 -4.97
N ILE A 65 8.70 6.46 -5.58
CA ILE A 65 7.48 6.97 -4.95
C ILE A 65 6.51 5.81 -4.64
N SER A 66 6.39 4.86 -5.57
CA SER A 66 5.55 3.69 -5.39
C SER A 66 6.01 2.82 -4.22
N ALA A 67 7.33 2.67 -4.04
CA ALA A 67 7.88 1.95 -2.91
C ALA A 67 7.57 2.64 -1.57
N GLN A 68 7.67 3.97 -1.52
CA GLN A 68 7.31 4.74 -0.34
C GLN A 68 5.81 4.63 -0.05
N ALA A 69 4.97 4.72 -1.08
CA ALA A 69 3.53 4.57 -0.94
C ALA A 69 3.16 3.15 -0.44
N ALA A 70 3.88 2.12 -0.90
CA ALA A 70 3.69 0.76 -0.42
C ALA A 70 3.98 0.64 1.07
N ALA A 71 5.04 1.28 1.55
CA ALA A 71 5.39 1.30 2.97
C ALA A 71 4.31 1.98 3.81
N VAL A 72 3.75 3.09 3.33
CA VAL A 72 2.66 3.80 4.01
C VAL A 72 1.39 2.94 4.06
N ARG A 73 1.03 2.29 2.96
CA ARG A 73 -0.11 1.38 2.93
C ARG A 73 0.06 0.21 3.89
N GLU A 74 1.27 -0.33 3.97
CA GLU A 74 1.58 -1.42 4.89
C GLU A 74 1.44 -0.99 6.34
N GLN A 75 1.92 0.20 6.68
CA GLN A 75 1.74 0.79 8.02
C GLN A 75 0.27 0.99 8.35
N LEU A 76 -0.53 1.46 7.40
CA LEU A 76 -1.97 1.64 7.60
C LEU A 76 -2.64 0.30 7.87
N ALA A 77 -2.34 -0.72 7.08
CA ALA A 77 -2.90 -2.05 7.26
C ALA A 77 -2.53 -2.65 8.63
N THR A 78 -1.27 -2.50 9.03
CA THR A 78 -0.78 -2.94 10.34
C THR A 78 -1.48 -2.19 11.47
N THR A 79 -1.65 -0.88 11.35
CA THR A 79 -2.33 -0.05 12.35
C THR A 79 -3.80 -0.47 12.50
N LEU A 80 -4.48 -0.78 11.40
CA LEU A 80 -5.84 -1.31 11.45
C LEU A 80 -5.91 -2.63 12.20
N GLY A 81 -4.95 -3.53 11.98
CA GLY A 81 -4.87 -4.79 12.69
C GLY A 81 -4.64 -4.62 14.19
N ILE A 82 -3.75 -3.70 14.57
CA ILE A 82 -3.50 -3.34 15.97
C ILE A 82 -4.76 -2.73 16.60
N SER A 83 -5.44 -1.84 15.90
CA SER A 83 -6.70 -1.24 16.37
C SER A 83 -7.78 -2.30 16.58
N ALA A 84 -7.89 -3.25 15.66
CA ALA A 84 -8.84 -4.35 15.78
C ALA A 84 -8.57 -5.16 17.05
N SER A 85 -7.31 -5.48 17.33
CA SER A 85 -6.91 -6.21 18.53
C SER A 85 -7.20 -5.42 19.81
N SER A 86 -6.94 -4.10 19.80
CA SER A 86 -7.23 -3.21 20.93
C SER A 86 -8.73 -3.15 21.23
N TYR A 87 -9.55 -3.00 20.21
CA TYR A 87 -11.00 -2.97 20.38
C TYR A 87 -11.53 -4.32 20.87
N ALA A 88 -11.01 -5.43 20.35
CA ALA A 88 -11.40 -6.76 20.78
C ALA A 88 -11.07 -6.99 22.26
N ALA A 89 -9.87 -6.58 22.68
CA ALA A 89 -9.45 -6.70 24.09
C ALA A 89 -10.31 -5.82 25.01
N THR A 90 -10.62 -4.62 24.60
CA THR A 90 -11.46 -3.68 25.37
C THR A 90 -12.88 -4.23 25.50
N GLU A 91 -13.48 -4.72 24.43
CA GLU A 91 -14.81 -5.29 24.47
C GLU A 91 -14.88 -6.50 25.37
N LEU A 92 -13.86 -7.36 25.32
CA LEU A 92 -13.77 -8.55 26.18
C LEU A 92 -13.67 -8.14 27.65
N ALA A 93 -12.84 -7.14 27.97
CA ALA A 93 -12.70 -6.62 29.32
C ALA A 93 -14.01 -5.99 29.82
N ASN A 94 -14.69 -5.24 28.97
CA ASN A 94 -15.97 -4.63 29.31
C ASN A 94 -17.06 -5.67 29.56
N ALA A 95 -17.11 -6.69 28.73
CA ALA A 95 -18.04 -7.80 28.91
C ALA A 95 -17.81 -8.52 30.24
N ALA A 96 -16.56 -8.76 30.61
CA ALA A 96 -16.20 -9.35 31.89
C ALA A 96 -16.57 -8.45 33.08
N ALA A 97 -16.41 -7.12 32.93
CA ALA A 97 -16.74 -6.17 33.99
C ALA A 97 -18.25 -6.02 34.21
N VAL A 98 -19.04 -6.20 33.18
CA VAL A 98 -20.51 -6.14 33.29
C VAL A 98 -21.08 -7.44 33.86
N GLY A 99 -20.36 -8.51 33.73
CA GLY A 99 -20.71 -9.79 34.31
C GLY A 99 -21.59 -10.61 33.48
#